data_dbe67726417c2998202a0c2df6820ac9
#
_entry.id   dbe67726417c2998202a0c2df6820ac9
#
_cell.length_a   1.000
_cell.length_b   1.000
_cell.length_c   1.000
_cell.angle_alpha   90.00
_cell.angle_beta   90.00
_cell.angle_gamma   90.00
#
_symmetry.space_group_name_H-M   'P 1'
#
loop_
_entity.id
_entity.type
_entity.pdbx_description
1 polymer ?
#
loop_
_entity_poly.entity_id
_entity_poly.type
_entity_poly.pdbx_seq_one_letter_code
_entity_poly.pdbx_strand_id
1 'polypeptide(L)'
;MVKNRKFSIVITVILLSCFSTIVKAQTAIPNGDFENWVTHSNYSDPQYWSTPNSALMSIPLFGKNVVFKSTDHYSGQYSAKLMTQHISMPGAPFDAPGFITLGTLNIDIVNQTYSVTGGVPITDQPTHLMGYYKFQPQGGDSCVIGIALFKTTAGVQDTIAYGYLTTKDTVNDWTHFSAWIDYKIQENPDTMNIIAVSSAQTPMTPGTTLYVDDLSLDYTVGFNEKDPATGIAVYQDKETGRLIVFCDFPSSQNVIVKLYNITGYVEFVAGPQTITSGRVTVPYTGLSQGIYILAVQHEGKTFTRKFLLGF
;
A
#
# COMPACT_ATOMS: atom_id res chain seq x y z
N MET A 1 83.72 -5.96 -20.77
CA MET A 1 82.66 -5.10 -21.37
C MET A 1 81.26 -5.69 -20.97
N VAL A 2 80.66 -5.19 -19.91
CA VAL A 2 79.42 -5.70 -19.37
C VAL A 2 78.31 -4.72 -19.74
N LYS A 3 77.32 -5.17 -20.49
CA LYS A 3 76.24 -4.38 -21.04
C LYS A 3 75.06 -4.39 -20.04
N ASN A 4 74.87 -3.31 -19.29
CA ASN A 4 73.71 -3.13 -18.37
C ASN A 4 72.44 -3.01 -19.17
N ARG A 5 71.49 -3.94 -19.01
CA ARG A 5 70.09 -3.82 -19.43
C ARG A 5 69.31 -3.22 -18.30
N LYS A 6 68.83 -2.01 -18.50
CA LYS A 6 67.84 -1.36 -17.62
C LYS A 6 66.46 -1.99 -17.88
N PHE A 7 65.92 -2.65 -16.88
CA PHE A 7 64.55 -3.13 -16.89
C PHE A 7 63.61 -1.97 -16.50
N SER A 8 62.85 -1.44 -17.46
CA SER A 8 61.78 -0.48 -17.17
C SER A 8 60.52 -1.25 -16.76
N ILE A 9 60.19 -1.17 -15.49
CA ILE A 9 58.90 -1.67 -14.99
C ILE A 9 57.87 -0.58 -15.25
N VAL A 10 56.97 -0.81 -16.21
CA VAL A 10 55.79 0.04 -16.44
C VAL A 10 54.73 -0.47 -15.46
N ILE A 11 54.51 0.31 -14.38
CA ILE A 11 53.41 0.08 -13.45
C ILE A 11 52.17 0.65 -14.12
N THR A 12 51.34 -0.21 -14.70
CA THR A 12 49.99 0.14 -15.17
C THR A 12 49.11 0.21 -13.96
N VAL A 13 48.82 1.39 -13.44
CA VAL A 13 47.82 1.63 -12.42
C VAL A 13 46.46 1.54 -13.11
N ILE A 14 45.80 0.38 -12.97
CA ILE A 14 44.40 0.22 -13.34
C ILE A 14 43.56 0.96 -12.29
N LEU A 15 43.11 2.17 -12.64
CA LEU A 15 42.09 2.87 -11.89
C LEU A 15 40.79 2.06 -12.04
N LEU A 16 40.53 1.17 -11.10
CA LEU A 16 39.22 0.55 -10.93
C LEU A 16 38.27 1.63 -10.37
N SER A 17 37.65 2.41 -11.26
CA SER A 17 36.55 3.31 -10.88
C SER A 17 35.38 2.43 -10.42
N CYS A 18 35.28 2.23 -9.10
CA CYS A 18 34.05 1.75 -8.49
C CYS A 18 32.95 2.77 -8.79
N PHE A 19 32.18 2.51 -9.83
CA PHE A 19 30.85 3.09 -9.97
C PHE A 19 30.02 2.54 -8.81
N SER A 20 30.06 3.20 -7.66
CA SER A 20 29.05 3.01 -6.63
C SER A 20 27.74 3.54 -7.20
N THR A 21 26.95 2.66 -7.79
CA THR A 21 25.53 2.93 -8.00
C THR A 21 24.96 3.18 -6.60
N ILE A 22 24.57 4.41 -6.32
CA ILE A 22 23.80 4.73 -5.12
C ILE A 22 22.45 4.04 -5.32
N VAL A 23 22.35 2.81 -4.81
CA VAL A 23 21.05 2.14 -4.67
C VAL A 23 20.32 2.95 -3.59
N LYS A 24 19.39 3.79 -4.00
CA LYS A 24 18.51 4.50 -3.07
C LYS A 24 17.67 3.44 -2.37
N ALA A 25 17.83 3.32 -1.05
CA ALA A 25 16.98 2.44 -0.27
C ALA A 25 15.52 2.90 -0.40
N GLN A 26 14.63 1.98 -0.71
CA GLN A 26 13.19 2.24 -0.75
C GLN A 26 12.71 2.63 0.66
N THR A 27 11.75 3.55 0.73
CA THR A 27 11.18 3.98 2.00
C THR A 27 10.40 2.82 2.63
N ALA A 28 10.77 2.45 3.86
CA ALA A 28 10.06 1.45 4.63
C ALA A 28 8.98 2.10 5.50
N ILE A 29 7.92 1.36 5.81
CA ILE A 29 6.90 1.79 6.79
C ILE A 29 7.50 1.65 8.19
N PRO A 30 7.55 2.72 9.00
CA PRO A 30 8.08 2.62 10.36
C PRO A 30 7.25 1.64 11.19
N ASN A 31 7.90 0.59 11.74
CA ASN A 31 7.26 -0.46 12.53
C ASN A 31 6.00 -1.04 11.86
N GLY A 32 6.08 -1.28 10.54
CA GLY A 32 5.00 -1.89 9.77
C GLY A 32 4.75 -3.36 10.14
N ASP A 33 5.73 -4.00 10.78
CA ASP A 33 5.70 -5.34 11.35
C ASP A 33 5.12 -5.39 12.78
N PHE A 34 4.77 -4.26 13.36
CA PHE A 34 4.19 -4.10 14.70
C PHE A 34 4.93 -4.82 15.84
N GLU A 35 6.24 -5.04 15.72
CA GLU A 35 7.05 -5.72 16.74
C GLU A 35 7.41 -4.80 17.91
N ASN A 36 7.46 -3.48 17.69
CA ASN A 36 7.89 -2.51 18.67
C ASN A 36 6.69 -1.76 19.28
N TRP A 37 6.58 -1.80 20.62
CA TRP A 37 5.47 -1.21 21.36
C TRP A 37 5.97 -0.33 22.50
N VAL A 38 5.34 0.80 22.68
CA VAL A 38 5.55 1.70 23.82
C VAL A 38 4.49 1.39 24.86
N THR A 39 4.93 0.95 26.06
CA THR A 39 4.03 0.63 27.16
C THR A 39 3.85 1.84 28.06
N HIS A 40 2.61 2.20 28.29
CA HIS A 40 2.14 3.19 29.25
C HIS A 40 1.55 2.48 30.48
N SER A 41 1.09 3.24 31.49
CA SER A 41 0.60 2.65 32.74
C SER A 41 -0.62 1.72 32.56
N ASN A 42 -1.48 1.96 31.59
CA ASN A 42 -2.76 1.26 31.39
C ASN A 42 -3.10 0.94 29.93
N TYR A 43 -2.19 1.22 29.00
CA TYR A 43 -2.31 0.84 27.59
C TYR A 43 -0.92 0.68 26.95
N SER A 44 -0.88 0.18 25.73
CA SER A 44 0.32 0.17 24.89
C SER A 44 -0.04 0.62 23.48
N ASP A 45 0.89 1.37 22.86
CA ASP A 45 0.74 1.82 21.48
C ASP A 45 1.86 1.26 20.60
N PRO A 46 1.62 0.92 19.33
CA PRO A 46 2.70 0.56 18.43
C PRO A 46 3.61 1.77 18.21
N GLN A 47 4.91 1.56 18.30
CA GLN A 47 5.89 2.63 18.14
C GLN A 47 5.72 3.30 16.76
N TYR A 48 5.81 4.64 16.70
CA TYR A 48 5.59 5.50 15.52
C TYR A 48 4.15 5.65 15.05
N TRP A 49 3.19 4.96 15.65
CA TRP A 49 1.79 5.05 15.28
C TRP A 49 0.99 5.81 16.34
N SER A 50 0.17 6.76 15.92
CA SER A 50 -0.80 7.42 16.78
C SER A 50 -2.06 6.57 16.91
N THR A 51 -2.62 6.50 18.11
CA THR A 51 -3.83 5.76 18.45
C THR A 51 -4.79 6.60 19.28
N PRO A 52 -6.07 6.23 19.38
CA PRO A 52 -7.02 6.88 20.30
C PRO A 52 -6.79 6.52 21.79
N ASN A 53 -5.96 5.52 22.09
CA ASN A 53 -5.84 4.98 23.45
C ASN A 53 -5.58 6.04 24.50
N SER A 54 -4.61 6.94 24.27
CA SER A 54 -4.27 7.99 25.23
C SER A 54 -5.46 8.88 25.58
N ALA A 55 -6.20 9.34 24.56
CA ALA A 55 -7.37 10.18 24.75
C ALA A 55 -8.51 9.43 25.45
N LEU A 56 -8.82 8.21 24.99
CA LEU A 56 -9.90 7.41 25.57
C LEU A 56 -9.60 6.99 27.01
N MET A 57 -8.36 6.62 27.33
CA MET A 57 -7.96 6.24 28.69
C MET A 57 -7.89 7.44 29.66
N SER A 58 -7.94 8.66 29.16
CA SER A 58 -8.09 9.86 30.01
C SER A 58 -9.51 10.06 30.54
N ILE A 59 -10.52 9.32 30.03
CA ILE A 59 -11.90 9.37 30.51
C ILE A 59 -12.00 8.64 31.86
N PRO A 60 -12.26 9.34 32.97
CA PRO A 60 -12.29 8.71 34.28
C PRO A 60 -13.37 7.61 34.36
N LEU A 61 -13.01 6.43 34.87
CA LEU A 61 -13.88 5.25 35.10
C LEU A 61 -14.45 4.57 33.86
N PHE A 62 -14.50 5.23 32.70
CA PHE A 62 -15.16 4.70 31.48
C PHE A 62 -14.19 4.50 30.31
N GLY A 63 -12.93 4.90 30.47
CA GLY A 63 -11.92 4.74 29.44
C GLY A 63 -11.70 3.29 29.03
N LYS A 64 -11.56 3.05 27.72
CA LYS A 64 -11.25 1.73 27.16
C LYS A 64 -10.17 1.84 26.09
N ASN A 65 -9.34 0.82 26.00
CA ASN A 65 -8.44 0.68 24.88
C ASN A 65 -9.19 0.22 23.64
N VAL A 66 -8.81 0.72 22.50
CA VAL A 66 -9.33 0.33 21.19
C VAL A 66 -8.25 -0.26 20.28
N VAL A 67 -6.96 -0.07 20.66
CA VAL A 67 -5.79 -0.64 20.02
C VAL A 67 -5.03 -1.48 21.03
N PHE A 68 -4.66 -2.70 20.64
CA PHE A 68 -4.06 -3.69 21.49
C PHE A 68 -2.86 -4.35 20.83
N LYS A 69 -1.82 -4.64 21.60
CA LYS A 69 -0.75 -5.56 21.25
C LYS A 69 -1.29 -6.98 21.26
N SER A 70 -1.25 -7.67 20.12
CA SER A 70 -1.76 -9.04 19.97
C SER A 70 -0.62 -10.03 19.77
N THR A 71 -0.76 -11.23 20.35
CA THR A 71 0.10 -12.40 20.06
C THR A 71 -0.45 -13.27 18.94
N ASP A 72 -1.62 -12.97 18.40
CA ASP A 72 -2.13 -13.53 17.14
C ASP A 72 -1.50 -12.67 16.03
N HIS A 73 -0.51 -13.18 15.32
CA HIS A 73 0.34 -12.48 14.36
C HIS A 73 0.51 -13.30 13.07
N TYR A 74 0.83 -12.63 11.99
CA TYR A 74 1.24 -13.27 10.74
C TYR A 74 2.72 -13.62 10.77
N SER A 75 3.57 -12.65 11.11
CA SER A 75 5.01 -12.83 11.23
C SER A 75 5.51 -12.30 12.58
N GLY A 76 6.77 -12.58 12.94
CA GLY A 76 7.37 -12.08 14.16
C GLY A 76 6.76 -12.64 15.44
N GLN A 77 6.35 -11.76 16.38
CA GLN A 77 5.76 -12.12 17.68
C GLN A 77 4.45 -11.39 17.97
N TYR A 78 4.19 -10.28 17.30
CA TYR A 78 3.07 -9.41 17.59
C TYR A 78 2.42 -8.83 16.34
N SER A 79 1.17 -8.47 16.47
CA SER A 79 0.40 -7.69 15.48
C SER A 79 -0.38 -6.58 16.16
N ALA A 80 -0.95 -5.66 15.38
CA ALA A 80 -1.88 -4.66 15.87
C ALA A 80 -3.33 -5.18 15.78
N LYS A 81 -4.00 -5.27 16.95
CA LYS A 81 -5.44 -5.57 17.04
C LYS A 81 -6.20 -4.28 17.30
N LEU A 82 -7.11 -3.94 16.41
CA LEU A 82 -7.99 -2.79 16.46
C LEU A 82 -9.42 -3.25 16.73
N MET A 83 -10.06 -2.75 17.77
CA MET A 83 -11.42 -3.20 18.13
C MET A 83 -12.30 -2.00 18.47
N THR A 84 -13.46 -1.94 17.86
CA THR A 84 -14.49 -0.95 18.18
C THR A 84 -15.07 -1.21 19.55
N GLN A 85 -15.08 -0.20 20.41
CA GLN A 85 -15.55 -0.29 21.79
C GLN A 85 -16.68 0.69 22.06
N HIS A 86 -17.67 0.25 22.83
CA HIS A 86 -18.68 1.15 23.39
C HIS A 86 -18.15 1.84 24.65
N ILE A 87 -18.12 3.16 24.67
CA ILE A 87 -17.71 4.00 25.80
C ILE A 87 -18.98 4.48 26.50
N SER A 88 -19.26 3.92 27.69
CA SER A 88 -20.49 4.16 28.42
C SER A 88 -20.41 5.44 29.29
N MET A 89 -19.92 6.54 28.74
CA MET A 89 -19.80 7.81 29.45
C MET A 89 -21.21 8.35 29.81
N PRO A 90 -21.50 8.66 31.09
CA PRO A 90 -22.81 9.17 31.48
C PRO A 90 -23.18 10.46 30.76
N GLY A 91 -24.38 10.49 30.17
CA GLY A 91 -24.90 11.63 29.41
C GLY A 91 -24.41 11.79 27.98
N ALA A 92 -23.33 11.10 27.60
CA ALA A 92 -22.77 11.14 26.24
C ALA A 92 -22.06 9.82 25.87
N PRO A 93 -22.76 8.67 25.84
CA PRO A 93 -22.17 7.42 25.39
C PRO A 93 -21.87 7.50 23.89
N PHE A 94 -20.78 6.84 23.45
CA PHE A 94 -20.41 6.78 22.04
C PHE A 94 -19.62 5.50 21.73
N ASP A 95 -19.53 5.16 20.46
CA ASP A 95 -18.71 4.06 19.97
C ASP A 95 -17.40 4.60 19.39
N ALA A 96 -16.27 4.05 19.83
CA ALA A 96 -14.95 4.43 19.41
C ALA A 96 -14.32 3.29 18.59
N PRO A 97 -13.91 3.54 17.32
CA PRO A 97 -13.26 2.52 16.52
C PRO A 97 -11.81 2.30 16.99
N GLY A 98 -11.30 1.08 16.81
CA GLY A 98 -9.87 0.85 16.79
C GLY A 98 -9.26 1.54 15.59
N PHE A 99 -8.28 2.42 15.84
CA PHE A 99 -7.70 3.28 14.81
C PHE A 99 -6.20 3.46 15.03
N ILE A 100 -5.41 3.31 13.97
CA ILE A 100 -3.98 3.65 13.96
C ILE A 100 -3.65 4.52 12.77
N THR A 101 -2.68 5.41 12.92
CA THR A 101 -2.19 6.28 11.84
C THR A 101 -0.72 6.65 12.05
N LEU A 102 0.04 6.81 10.94
CA LEU A 102 1.39 7.39 10.96
C LEU A 102 1.37 8.91 11.10
N GLY A 103 0.21 9.54 10.92
CA GLY A 103 0.02 10.96 11.19
C GLY A 103 -0.20 11.27 12.67
N THR A 104 -0.30 12.54 12.98
CA THR A 104 -0.69 13.01 14.31
C THR A 104 -2.20 12.96 14.44
N LEU A 105 -2.70 12.19 15.39
CA LEU A 105 -4.12 12.07 15.70
C LEU A 105 -4.49 13.06 16.82
N ASN A 106 -5.41 13.98 16.54
CA ASN A 106 -5.98 14.88 17.52
C ASN A 106 -7.43 14.48 17.77
N ILE A 107 -7.80 14.28 19.02
CA ILE A 107 -9.16 13.89 19.43
C ILE A 107 -9.71 14.89 20.42
N ASP A 108 -10.90 15.39 20.14
CA ASP A 108 -11.73 16.14 21.08
C ASP A 108 -12.88 15.25 21.56
N ILE A 109 -12.72 14.71 22.76
CA ILE A 109 -13.71 13.80 23.36
C ILE A 109 -15.01 14.53 23.67
N VAL A 110 -14.94 15.82 24.02
CA VAL A 110 -16.12 16.61 24.41
C VAL A 110 -17.03 16.85 23.20
N ASN A 111 -16.43 17.22 22.07
CA ASN A 111 -17.16 17.45 20.82
C ASN A 111 -17.27 16.19 19.96
N GLN A 112 -16.69 15.07 20.37
CA GLN A 112 -16.66 13.79 19.63
C GLN A 112 -16.11 13.98 18.21
N THR A 113 -15.08 14.80 18.04
CA THR A 113 -14.43 15.06 16.75
C THR A 113 -12.98 14.62 16.77
N TYR A 114 -12.47 14.28 15.60
CA TYR A 114 -11.05 13.94 15.43
C TYR A 114 -10.51 14.54 14.15
N SER A 115 -9.19 14.74 14.12
CA SER A 115 -8.45 15.09 12.91
C SER A 115 -7.12 14.35 12.86
N VAL A 116 -6.68 14.04 11.67
CA VAL A 116 -5.37 13.45 11.40
C VAL A 116 -4.60 14.41 10.52
N THR A 117 -3.39 14.75 10.92
CA THR A 117 -2.53 15.70 10.19
C THR A 117 -1.12 15.11 10.03
N GLY A 118 -0.42 15.51 8.97
CA GLY A 118 0.95 15.08 8.71
C GLY A 118 1.06 13.61 8.34
N GLY A 119 2.19 13.02 8.71
CA GLY A 119 2.59 11.67 8.38
C GLY A 119 4.10 11.53 8.47
N VAL A 120 4.67 10.55 7.78
CA VAL A 120 6.12 10.32 7.74
C VAL A 120 6.69 10.72 6.37
N PRO A 121 7.96 11.17 6.31
CA PRO A 121 8.59 11.56 5.06
C PRO A 121 8.68 10.41 4.06
N ILE A 122 8.39 10.71 2.79
CA ILE A 122 8.58 9.81 1.66
C ILE A 122 8.99 10.63 0.43
N THR A 123 9.88 10.09 -0.39
CA THR A 123 10.29 10.76 -1.66
C THR A 123 10.12 9.83 -2.86
N ASP A 124 9.76 8.58 -2.62
CA ASP A 124 9.59 7.56 -3.63
C ASP A 124 8.11 7.45 -3.99
N GLN A 125 7.82 6.85 -5.14
CA GLN A 125 6.46 6.61 -5.62
C GLN A 125 6.11 5.12 -5.47
N PRO A 126 5.63 4.66 -4.30
CA PRO A 126 5.16 3.30 -4.14
C PRO A 126 3.92 3.06 -5.00
N THR A 127 3.78 1.84 -5.46
CA THR A 127 2.65 1.42 -6.32
C THR A 127 1.54 0.73 -5.54
N HIS A 128 1.89 0.08 -4.43
CA HIS A 128 0.92 -0.59 -3.56
C HIS A 128 1.28 -0.41 -2.09
N LEU A 129 0.23 -0.37 -1.27
CA LEU A 129 0.29 -0.73 0.14
C LEU A 129 -0.07 -2.21 0.25
N MET A 130 0.83 -2.99 0.82
CA MET A 130 0.64 -4.42 1.07
C MET A 130 0.71 -4.74 2.54
N GLY A 131 0.23 -5.93 2.91
CA GLY A 131 0.30 -6.44 4.27
C GLY A 131 -0.64 -7.60 4.49
N TYR A 132 -0.82 -7.99 5.73
CA TYR A 132 -1.71 -9.07 6.12
C TYR A 132 -2.75 -8.57 7.10
N TYR A 133 -3.96 -9.14 7.02
CA TYR A 133 -5.05 -8.75 7.89
C TYR A 133 -5.97 -9.93 8.22
N LYS A 134 -6.69 -9.78 9.34
CA LYS A 134 -7.87 -10.57 9.69
C LYS A 134 -8.97 -9.59 10.05
N PHE A 135 -10.22 -9.95 9.76
CA PHE A 135 -11.35 -9.08 10.05
C PHE A 135 -12.57 -9.85 10.55
N GLN A 136 -13.10 -9.39 11.65
CA GLN A 136 -14.29 -9.96 12.30
C GLN A 136 -15.33 -8.85 12.48
N PRO A 137 -16.17 -8.60 11.46
CA PRO A 137 -17.21 -7.58 11.54
C PRO A 137 -18.33 -7.98 12.51
N GLN A 138 -18.94 -6.99 13.13
CA GLN A 138 -20.20 -7.13 13.83
C GLN A 138 -21.25 -6.31 13.08
N GLY A 139 -22.51 -6.79 13.03
CA GLY A 139 -23.62 -6.04 12.44
C GLY A 139 -23.46 -5.62 10.97
N GLY A 140 -22.57 -6.27 10.21
CA GLY A 140 -22.28 -5.93 8.81
C GLY A 140 -21.40 -4.69 8.64
N ASP A 141 -20.62 -4.33 9.66
CA ASP A 141 -19.63 -3.24 9.62
C ASP A 141 -18.50 -3.53 8.62
N SER A 142 -17.71 -2.53 8.30
CA SER A 142 -16.58 -2.63 7.39
C SER A 142 -15.32 -2.06 8.00
N CYS A 143 -14.14 -2.59 7.61
CA CYS A 143 -12.85 -1.99 7.93
C CYS A 143 -12.27 -1.22 6.75
N VAL A 144 -11.25 -0.40 7.04
CA VAL A 144 -10.39 0.23 6.03
C VAL A 144 -8.94 0.11 6.46
N ILE A 145 -8.07 -0.25 5.50
CA ILE A 145 -6.62 -0.10 5.59
C ILE A 145 -6.21 0.72 4.38
N GLY A 146 -5.60 1.89 4.57
CA GLY A 146 -5.33 2.79 3.47
C GLY A 146 -4.06 3.62 3.64
N ILE A 147 -3.60 4.14 2.52
CA ILE A 147 -2.46 5.06 2.41
C ILE A 147 -2.89 6.31 1.64
N ALA A 148 -2.40 7.46 2.06
CA ALA A 148 -2.45 8.71 1.29
C ALA A 148 -1.04 9.28 1.17
N LEU A 149 -0.72 9.77 -0.02
CA LEU A 149 0.53 10.44 -0.33
C LEU A 149 0.26 11.91 -0.60
N PHE A 150 1.09 12.75 -0.01
CA PHE A 150 0.90 14.19 -0.05
C PHE A 150 2.11 14.89 -0.67
N LYS A 151 1.83 16.08 -1.21
CA LYS A 151 2.80 17.07 -1.63
C LYS A 151 2.52 18.38 -0.97
N THR A 152 3.53 18.97 -0.32
CA THR A 152 3.40 20.27 0.31
C THR A 152 3.96 21.35 -0.62
N THR A 153 3.12 22.28 -1.05
CA THR A 153 3.50 23.42 -1.90
C THR A 153 3.09 24.70 -1.22
N ALA A 154 4.02 25.61 -0.98
CA ALA A 154 3.80 26.88 -0.30
C ALA A 154 3.10 26.75 1.07
N GLY A 155 3.37 25.64 1.80
CA GLY A 155 2.77 25.37 3.12
C GLY A 155 1.37 24.74 3.07
N VAL A 156 0.82 24.48 1.90
CA VAL A 156 -0.43 23.75 1.71
C VAL A 156 -0.10 22.30 1.34
N GLN A 157 -0.70 21.36 2.07
CA GLN A 157 -0.53 19.92 1.83
C GLN A 157 -1.70 19.42 0.96
N ASP A 158 -1.37 19.00 -0.27
CA ASP A 158 -2.32 18.44 -1.22
C ASP A 158 -2.16 16.91 -1.31
N THR A 159 -3.28 16.19 -1.38
CA THR A 159 -3.27 14.74 -1.62
C THR A 159 -3.02 14.48 -3.09
N ILE A 160 -1.89 13.83 -3.42
CA ILE A 160 -1.51 13.51 -4.79
C ILE A 160 -1.82 12.07 -5.19
N ALA A 161 -1.88 11.16 -4.21
CA ALA A 161 -2.21 9.76 -4.44
C ALA A 161 -2.86 9.12 -3.22
N TYR A 162 -3.67 8.08 -3.43
CA TYR A 162 -4.22 7.27 -2.35
C TYR A 162 -4.55 5.86 -2.83
N GLY A 163 -4.57 4.92 -1.89
CA GLY A 163 -4.99 3.55 -2.11
C GLY A 163 -5.54 2.95 -0.83
N TYR A 164 -6.48 2.03 -0.92
CA TYR A 164 -7.06 1.39 0.26
C TYR A 164 -7.68 0.03 -0.02
N LEU A 165 -7.69 -0.81 1.00
CA LEU A 165 -8.56 -1.98 1.14
C LEU A 165 -9.77 -1.58 1.98
N THR A 166 -10.96 -2.03 1.58
CA THR A 166 -12.16 -2.07 2.43
C THR A 166 -12.88 -3.40 2.23
N THR A 167 -13.42 -3.96 3.31
CA THR A 167 -14.22 -5.20 3.27
C THR A 167 -15.25 -5.20 4.37
N LYS A 168 -16.34 -5.98 4.14
CA LYS A 168 -17.39 -6.36 5.11
C LYS A 168 -17.35 -7.85 5.41
N ASP A 169 -16.53 -8.58 4.67
CA ASP A 169 -16.47 -10.03 4.77
C ASP A 169 -15.68 -10.44 6.01
N THR A 170 -16.10 -11.51 6.66
CA THR A 170 -15.34 -12.12 7.74
C THR A 170 -14.08 -12.79 7.17
N VAL A 171 -12.92 -12.42 7.68
CA VAL A 171 -11.62 -12.96 7.32
C VAL A 171 -10.98 -13.54 8.57
N ASN A 172 -11.09 -14.86 8.76
CA ASN A 172 -10.63 -15.55 9.97
C ASN A 172 -9.15 -15.86 9.98
N ASP A 173 -8.59 -16.11 8.80
CA ASP A 173 -7.17 -16.44 8.63
C ASP A 173 -6.39 -15.24 8.12
N TRP A 174 -5.10 -15.17 8.48
CA TRP A 174 -4.21 -14.13 7.97
C TRP A 174 -4.22 -14.14 6.45
N THR A 175 -4.72 -13.06 5.88
CA THR A 175 -4.93 -12.93 4.43
C THR A 175 -4.10 -11.75 3.91
N HIS A 176 -3.32 -12.02 2.88
CA HIS A 176 -2.58 -10.97 2.18
C HIS A 176 -3.52 -9.99 1.49
N PHE A 177 -3.18 -8.71 1.52
CA PHE A 177 -3.82 -7.70 0.69
C PHE A 177 -2.78 -6.86 -0.06
N SER A 178 -3.20 -6.36 -1.20
CA SER A 178 -2.44 -5.44 -2.03
C SER A 178 -3.38 -4.33 -2.51
N ALA A 179 -3.22 -3.13 -1.96
CA ALA A 179 -4.03 -1.97 -2.30
C ALA A 179 -3.25 -1.07 -3.26
N TRP A 180 -3.72 -0.97 -4.50
CA TRP A 180 -3.15 -0.08 -5.53
C TRP A 180 -3.21 1.37 -5.09
N ILE A 181 -2.11 2.11 -5.29
CA ILE A 181 -2.01 3.55 -5.02
C ILE A 181 -2.28 4.31 -6.32
N ASP A 182 -3.41 4.98 -6.38
CA ASP A 182 -3.84 5.76 -7.55
C ASP A 182 -3.30 7.19 -7.46
N TYR A 183 -2.35 7.52 -8.33
CA TYR A 183 -1.77 8.86 -8.44
C TYR A 183 -2.67 9.77 -9.26
N LYS A 184 -3.28 10.74 -8.59
CA LYS A 184 -4.09 11.81 -9.24
C LYS A 184 -3.21 12.90 -9.83
N ILE A 185 -2.05 13.12 -9.22
CA ILE A 185 -1.03 14.07 -9.67
C ILE A 185 0.28 13.30 -9.77
N GLN A 186 0.94 13.36 -10.94
CA GLN A 186 2.18 12.65 -11.22
C GLN A 186 3.39 13.46 -10.71
N GLU A 187 3.51 13.54 -9.39
CA GLU A 187 4.61 14.21 -8.70
C GLU A 187 5.17 13.29 -7.61
N ASN A 188 6.42 13.52 -7.22
CA ASN A 188 6.98 12.83 -6.08
C ASN A 188 6.35 13.36 -4.79
N PRO A 189 5.85 12.49 -3.92
CA PRO A 189 5.36 12.89 -2.61
C PRO A 189 6.50 13.42 -1.73
N ASP A 190 6.17 14.11 -0.67
CA ASP A 190 7.06 14.43 0.44
C ASP A 190 6.59 13.83 1.78
N THR A 191 5.33 13.42 1.85
CA THR A 191 4.71 12.88 3.06
C THR A 191 3.79 11.73 2.72
N MET A 192 3.82 10.66 3.52
CA MET A 192 2.81 9.60 3.48
C MET A 192 2.12 9.46 4.83
N ASN A 193 0.85 9.13 4.80
CA ASN A 193 0.12 8.68 5.96
C ASN A 193 -0.58 7.36 5.66
N ILE A 194 -0.49 6.42 6.60
CA ILE A 194 -1.19 5.15 6.55
C ILE A 194 -2.17 5.12 7.70
N ILE A 195 -3.37 4.62 7.42
CA ILE A 195 -4.41 4.44 8.42
C ILE A 195 -4.91 2.99 8.41
N ALA A 196 -5.31 2.49 9.57
CA ALA A 196 -6.15 1.31 9.67
C ALA A 196 -7.26 1.58 10.69
N VAL A 197 -8.49 1.19 10.35
CA VAL A 197 -9.67 1.41 11.19
C VAL A 197 -10.57 0.18 11.22
N SER A 198 -11.00 -0.22 12.42
CA SER A 198 -11.83 -1.41 12.60
C SER A 198 -13.28 -1.21 12.13
N SER A 199 -13.80 0.02 12.21
CA SER A 199 -15.20 0.37 11.88
C SER A 199 -15.21 1.60 11.00
N ALA A 200 -15.62 1.44 9.74
CA ALA A 200 -15.68 2.52 8.74
C ALA A 200 -17.12 2.92 8.39
N GLN A 201 -18.11 2.35 9.04
CA GLN A 201 -19.54 2.68 8.85
C GLN A 201 -20.10 3.55 9.98
N THR A 202 -21.25 4.16 9.72
CA THR A 202 -22.03 4.87 10.72
C THR A 202 -23.47 4.32 10.68
N PRO A 203 -24.01 3.80 11.80
CA PRO A 203 -23.37 3.66 13.10
C PRO A 203 -22.27 2.60 13.12
N MET A 204 -21.24 2.81 13.94
CA MET A 204 -20.20 1.81 14.23
C MET A 204 -20.77 0.69 15.07
N THR A 205 -20.20 -0.52 14.96
CA THR A 205 -20.69 -1.66 15.74
C THR A 205 -19.61 -2.13 16.72
N PRO A 206 -19.84 -2.01 18.05
CA PRO A 206 -18.92 -2.50 19.07
C PRO A 206 -18.63 -3.99 18.92
N GLY A 207 -17.36 -4.36 19.12
CA GLY A 207 -16.85 -5.71 18.94
C GLY A 207 -16.30 -5.98 17.54
N THR A 208 -16.55 -5.13 16.54
CA THR A 208 -15.88 -5.21 15.22
C THR A 208 -14.39 -5.14 15.42
N THR A 209 -13.66 -6.13 14.90
CA THR A 209 -12.24 -6.32 15.18
C THR A 209 -11.45 -6.49 13.88
N LEU A 210 -10.40 -5.69 13.72
CA LEU A 210 -9.42 -5.76 12.63
C LEU A 210 -8.04 -6.09 13.23
N TYR A 211 -7.36 -7.06 12.67
CA TYR A 211 -5.93 -7.30 12.92
C TYR A 211 -5.15 -6.89 11.69
N VAL A 212 -4.00 -6.27 11.91
CA VAL A 212 -3.10 -5.82 10.84
C VAL A 212 -1.66 -6.20 11.20
N ASP A 213 -0.93 -6.70 10.21
CA ASP A 213 0.45 -7.11 10.37
C ASP A 213 1.25 -6.94 9.07
N ASP A 214 2.56 -6.80 9.19
CA ASP A 214 3.55 -6.86 8.10
C ASP A 214 3.25 -5.89 6.95
N LEU A 215 2.87 -4.65 7.31
CA LEU A 215 2.61 -3.58 6.33
C LEU A 215 3.90 -3.21 5.60
N SER A 216 3.83 -3.17 4.29
CA SER A 216 4.95 -2.84 3.41
C SER A 216 4.51 -2.02 2.20
N LEU A 217 5.47 -1.36 1.56
CA LEU A 217 5.27 -0.65 0.31
C LEU A 217 5.89 -1.45 -0.83
N ASP A 218 5.14 -1.68 -1.89
CA ASP A 218 5.69 -2.19 -3.14
C ASP A 218 6.07 -1.03 -4.07
N TYR A 219 7.25 -1.14 -4.64
CA TYR A 219 7.82 -0.19 -5.59
C TYR A 219 8.07 -0.88 -6.94
N THR A 220 7.32 -1.93 -7.24
CA THR A 220 7.57 -2.69 -8.46
C THR A 220 7.59 -1.75 -9.65
N VAL A 221 8.81 -1.41 -10.08
CA VAL A 221 9.08 -0.68 -11.32
C VAL A 221 8.86 -1.62 -12.50
N GLY A 222 7.68 -2.17 -12.56
CA GLY A 222 7.16 -2.94 -13.65
C GLY A 222 6.06 -2.14 -14.32
N PHE A 223 6.42 -1.14 -15.13
CA PHE A 223 5.52 -0.53 -16.10
C PHE A 223 4.22 0.10 -15.55
N ASN A 224 4.32 0.92 -14.49
CA ASN A 224 3.20 1.68 -13.92
C ASN A 224 3.09 3.11 -14.46
N GLU A 225 3.44 3.34 -15.69
CA GLU A 225 3.05 4.59 -16.31
C GLU A 225 1.61 4.44 -16.82
N LYS A 226 0.65 5.07 -16.13
CA LYS A 226 -0.60 5.46 -16.76
C LYS A 226 -0.20 6.33 -17.92
N ASP A 227 -0.43 5.87 -19.15
CA ASP A 227 -0.26 6.74 -20.29
C ASP A 227 -1.38 7.80 -20.22
N PRO A 228 -1.04 9.08 -19.95
CA PRO A 228 -2.05 10.13 -19.83
C PRO A 228 -2.88 10.31 -21.10
N ALA A 229 -2.32 9.91 -22.27
CA ALA A 229 -2.99 10.01 -23.55
C ALA A 229 -4.02 8.90 -23.78
N THR A 230 -3.90 7.76 -23.09
CA THR A 230 -4.74 6.59 -23.31
C THR A 230 -5.57 6.17 -22.11
N GLY A 231 -5.26 6.65 -20.92
CA GLY A 231 -5.95 6.27 -19.69
C GLY A 231 -5.75 4.79 -19.28
N ILE A 232 -4.72 4.11 -19.84
CA ILE A 232 -4.45 2.70 -19.58
C ILE A 232 -3.22 2.57 -18.68
N ALA A 233 -3.35 1.82 -17.59
CA ALA A 233 -2.25 1.39 -16.74
C ALA A 233 -2.17 -0.13 -16.68
N VAL A 234 -0.98 -0.69 -16.63
CA VAL A 234 -0.75 -2.14 -16.53
C VAL A 234 0.10 -2.42 -15.30
N TYR A 235 -0.36 -3.33 -14.48
CA TYR A 235 0.32 -3.80 -13.30
C TYR A 235 0.61 -5.29 -13.38
N GLN A 236 1.79 -5.71 -12.95
CA GLN A 236 2.17 -7.12 -12.84
C GLN A 236 2.03 -7.57 -11.38
N ASP A 237 1.02 -8.37 -11.12
CA ASP A 237 0.85 -9.05 -9.83
C ASP A 237 1.66 -10.36 -9.86
N LYS A 238 2.81 -10.34 -9.18
CA LYS A 238 3.73 -11.49 -9.14
C LYS A 238 3.20 -12.62 -8.27
N GLU A 239 2.40 -12.32 -7.28
CA GLU A 239 1.85 -13.33 -6.35
C GLU A 239 0.78 -14.17 -7.01
N THR A 240 -0.14 -13.53 -7.73
CA THR A 240 -1.21 -14.24 -8.44
C THR A 240 -0.82 -14.66 -9.85
N GLY A 241 0.36 -14.25 -10.35
CA GLY A 241 0.81 -14.53 -11.71
C GLY A 241 -0.08 -13.88 -12.76
N ARG A 242 -0.52 -12.65 -12.53
CA ARG A 242 -1.48 -11.95 -13.39
C ARG A 242 -1.01 -10.54 -13.73
N LEU A 243 -1.29 -10.11 -14.97
CA LEU A 243 -1.27 -8.69 -15.32
C LEU A 243 -2.65 -8.09 -15.05
N ILE A 244 -2.66 -6.97 -14.38
CA ILE A 244 -3.87 -6.20 -14.13
C ILE A 244 -3.82 -4.98 -15.03
N VAL A 245 -4.77 -4.89 -15.95
CA VAL A 245 -4.91 -3.78 -16.90
C VAL A 245 -6.02 -2.88 -16.39
N PHE A 246 -5.68 -1.68 -15.97
CA PHE A 246 -6.65 -0.66 -15.60
C PHE A 246 -6.95 0.21 -16.82
N CYS A 247 -8.24 0.46 -17.06
CA CYS A 247 -8.72 1.29 -18.14
C CYS A 247 -9.61 2.38 -17.55
N ASP A 248 -9.19 3.64 -17.67
CA ASP A 248 -9.95 4.81 -17.21
C ASP A 248 -10.97 5.23 -18.28
N PHE A 249 -11.86 4.28 -18.66
CA PHE A 249 -12.92 4.50 -19.61
C PHE A 249 -14.28 4.41 -18.92
N PRO A 250 -15.33 5.07 -19.47
CA PRO A 250 -16.70 4.84 -19.02
C PRO A 250 -17.05 3.36 -19.07
N SER A 251 -17.79 2.87 -18.07
CA SER A 251 -18.05 1.45 -17.75
C SER A 251 -18.81 0.63 -18.82
N SER A 252 -19.13 1.18 -19.96
CA SER A 252 -19.96 0.54 -21.01
C SER A 252 -19.20 0.17 -22.28
N GLN A 253 -17.87 0.22 -22.30
CA GLN A 253 -17.11 0.10 -23.54
C GLN A 253 -16.48 -1.27 -23.70
N ASN A 254 -16.50 -1.79 -24.93
CA ASN A 254 -15.86 -3.04 -25.30
C ASN A 254 -14.34 -2.87 -25.41
N VAL A 255 -13.61 -3.61 -24.62
CA VAL A 255 -12.15 -3.65 -24.65
C VAL A 255 -11.68 -5.04 -25.02
N ILE A 256 -10.68 -5.12 -25.89
CA ILE A 256 -9.98 -6.35 -26.21
C ILE A 256 -8.55 -6.23 -25.72
N VAL A 257 -8.13 -7.18 -24.91
CA VAL A 257 -6.75 -7.25 -24.40
C VAL A 257 -6.07 -8.47 -25.00
N LYS A 258 -4.91 -8.26 -25.61
CA LYS A 258 -4.08 -9.33 -26.20
C LYS A 258 -2.67 -9.28 -25.63
N LEU A 259 -2.10 -10.44 -25.39
CA LEU A 259 -0.73 -10.61 -24.99
C LEU A 259 0.04 -11.29 -26.11
N TYR A 260 1.12 -10.68 -26.57
CA TYR A 260 2.00 -11.21 -27.59
C TYR A 260 3.39 -11.51 -27.00
N ASN A 261 4.02 -12.58 -27.45
CA ASN A 261 5.44 -12.76 -27.24
C ASN A 261 6.25 -11.90 -28.24
N ILE A 262 7.58 -11.88 -28.09
CA ILE A 262 8.47 -11.08 -28.93
C ILE A 262 8.44 -11.48 -30.42
N THR A 263 7.99 -12.69 -30.76
CA THR A 263 7.86 -13.15 -32.14
C THR A 263 6.52 -12.77 -32.77
N GLY A 264 5.63 -12.09 -32.00
CA GLY A 264 4.31 -11.69 -32.45
C GLY A 264 3.23 -12.77 -32.31
N TYR A 265 3.56 -13.92 -31.69
CA TYR A 265 2.56 -14.94 -31.40
C TYR A 265 1.67 -14.51 -30.23
N VAL A 266 0.35 -14.75 -30.36
CA VAL A 266 -0.65 -14.39 -29.34
C VAL A 266 -0.68 -15.47 -28.27
N GLU A 267 -0.27 -15.12 -27.07
CA GLU A 267 -0.26 -16.01 -25.89
C GLU A 267 -1.59 -15.95 -25.13
N PHE A 268 -2.29 -14.81 -25.21
CA PHE A 268 -3.57 -14.61 -24.51
C PHE A 268 -4.45 -13.61 -25.22
N VAL A 269 -5.78 -13.84 -25.20
CA VAL A 269 -6.81 -12.91 -25.67
C VAL A 269 -7.94 -12.86 -24.64
N ALA A 270 -8.28 -11.66 -24.19
CA ALA A 270 -9.50 -11.40 -23.43
C ALA A 270 -10.37 -10.38 -24.18
N GLY A 271 -11.64 -10.70 -24.37
CA GLY A 271 -12.62 -9.78 -24.97
C GLY A 271 -13.15 -10.20 -26.33
N PRO A 272 -14.11 -9.43 -26.87
CA PRO A 272 -14.60 -8.14 -26.34
C PRO A 272 -15.34 -8.27 -25.03
N GLN A 273 -14.92 -7.51 -24.02
CA GLN A 273 -15.54 -7.51 -22.71
C GLN A 273 -16.07 -6.10 -22.39
N THR A 274 -17.27 -6.04 -21.83
CA THR A 274 -17.72 -4.81 -21.18
C THR A 274 -16.99 -4.67 -19.86
N ILE A 275 -16.18 -3.64 -19.72
CA ILE A 275 -15.44 -3.39 -18.47
C ILE A 275 -16.40 -2.70 -17.51
N THR A 276 -16.86 -3.44 -16.49
CA THR A 276 -17.75 -2.93 -15.44
C THR A 276 -17.00 -2.21 -14.31
N SER A 277 -15.69 -2.48 -14.14
CA SER A 277 -14.87 -1.93 -13.03
C SER A 277 -13.59 -1.23 -13.51
N GLY A 278 -13.46 -0.95 -14.81
CA GLY A 278 -12.22 -0.37 -15.34
C GLY A 278 -11.00 -1.31 -15.28
N ARG A 279 -11.20 -2.62 -15.06
CA ARG A 279 -10.12 -3.57 -14.82
C ARG A 279 -10.27 -4.83 -15.66
N VAL A 280 -9.16 -5.25 -16.33
CA VAL A 280 -9.04 -6.56 -17.00
C VAL A 280 -7.86 -7.30 -16.40
N THR A 281 -8.02 -8.60 -16.15
CA THR A 281 -6.97 -9.45 -15.60
C THR A 281 -6.49 -10.43 -16.67
N VAL A 282 -5.17 -10.46 -16.91
CA VAL A 282 -4.52 -11.34 -17.90
C VAL A 282 -3.61 -12.31 -17.16
N PRO A 283 -3.90 -13.61 -17.11
CA PRO A 283 -3.00 -14.59 -16.49
C PRO A 283 -1.72 -14.72 -17.31
N TYR A 284 -0.58 -14.82 -16.63
CA TYR A 284 0.71 -15.13 -17.24
C TYR A 284 1.41 -16.34 -16.61
N THR A 285 0.75 -17.02 -15.70
CA THR A 285 1.24 -18.28 -15.14
C THR A 285 1.41 -19.31 -16.27
N GLY A 286 2.59 -19.93 -16.33
CA GLY A 286 2.92 -20.90 -17.40
C GLY A 286 3.57 -20.29 -18.65
N LEU A 287 3.70 -18.96 -18.73
CA LEU A 287 4.50 -18.32 -19.77
C LEU A 287 5.98 -18.37 -19.43
N SER A 288 6.81 -18.51 -20.45
CA SER A 288 8.27 -18.49 -20.31
C SER A 288 8.77 -17.10 -19.91
N GLN A 289 9.92 -17.05 -19.24
CA GLN A 289 10.61 -15.78 -19.01
C GLN A 289 10.93 -15.12 -20.36
N GLY A 290 10.69 -13.82 -20.45
CA GLY A 290 10.96 -13.09 -21.69
C GLY A 290 10.21 -11.78 -21.81
N ILE A 291 10.39 -11.15 -22.98
CA ILE A 291 9.73 -9.90 -23.33
C ILE A 291 8.39 -10.20 -23.98
N TYR A 292 7.35 -9.52 -23.48
CA TYR A 292 5.98 -9.60 -24.00
C TYR A 292 5.46 -8.22 -24.36
N ILE A 293 4.47 -8.18 -25.24
CA ILE A 293 3.78 -6.97 -25.66
C ILE A 293 2.30 -7.15 -25.34
N LEU A 294 1.79 -6.33 -24.45
CA LEU A 294 0.37 -6.21 -24.18
C LEU A 294 -0.23 -5.21 -25.17
N ALA A 295 -1.33 -5.57 -25.81
CA ALA A 295 -2.12 -4.69 -26.65
C ALA A 295 -3.52 -4.57 -26.08
N VAL A 296 -3.99 -3.34 -25.88
CA VAL A 296 -5.35 -3.02 -25.45
C VAL A 296 -6.04 -2.27 -26.59
N GLN A 297 -7.11 -2.84 -27.10
CA GLN A 297 -7.89 -2.26 -28.19
C GLN A 297 -9.20 -1.70 -27.65
N HIS A 298 -9.47 -0.45 -27.96
CA HIS A 298 -10.65 0.29 -27.55
C HIS A 298 -11.03 1.33 -28.60
N GLU A 299 -12.28 1.39 -29.04
CA GLU A 299 -12.82 2.34 -30.04
C GLU A 299 -11.93 2.50 -31.27
N GLY A 300 -11.45 1.38 -31.82
CA GLY A 300 -10.60 1.39 -33.02
C GLY A 300 -9.16 1.85 -32.77
N LYS A 301 -8.81 2.25 -31.56
CA LYS A 301 -7.44 2.57 -31.15
C LYS A 301 -6.79 1.35 -30.51
N THR A 302 -5.48 1.20 -30.71
CA THR A 302 -4.69 0.16 -30.07
C THR A 302 -3.60 0.81 -29.22
N PHE A 303 -3.61 0.52 -27.95
CA PHE A 303 -2.53 0.83 -27.04
C PHE A 303 -1.63 -0.40 -26.90
N THR A 304 -0.32 -0.23 -26.96
CA THR A 304 0.64 -1.32 -26.78
C THR A 304 1.62 -1.04 -25.68
N ARG A 305 1.91 -2.06 -24.86
CA ARG A 305 2.90 -1.98 -23.79
C ARG A 305 3.83 -3.17 -23.83
N LYS A 306 5.12 -2.90 -23.76
CA LYS A 306 6.17 -3.93 -23.61
C LYS A 306 6.42 -4.17 -22.13
N PHE A 307 6.56 -5.44 -21.72
CA PHE A 307 6.95 -5.80 -20.36
C PHE A 307 7.84 -7.04 -20.35
N LEU A 308 8.56 -7.23 -19.24
CA LEU A 308 9.46 -8.35 -19.01
C LEU A 308 8.84 -9.29 -17.99
N LEU A 309 8.65 -10.57 -18.34
CA LEU A 309 8.28 -11.62 -17.41
C LEU A 309 9.52 -12.33 -16.90
N GLY A 310 9.65 -12.43 -15.59
CA GLY A 310 10.69 -13.19 -14.91
C GLY A 310 11.97 -12.40 -14.64
N PHE A 311 12.23 -12.21 -13.38
CA PHE A 311 13.51 -12.36 -12.65
C PHE A 311 13.17 -12.40 -11.18
#